data_5bedd39822f1a2255f5cdaf3c3b9ef0d
#
_entry.id   5bedd39822f1a2255f5cdaf3c3b9ef0d
#
_cell.length_a   1.000
_cell.length_b   1.000
_cell.length_c   1.000
_cell.angle_alpha   90.00
_cell.angle_beta   90.00
_cell.angle_gamma   90.00
#
_symmetry.space_group_name_H-M   'P 1'
#
loop_
_entity.id
_entity.type
_entity.pdbx_description
1 polymer ?
#
loop_
_entity_poly.entity_id
_entity_poly.type
_entity_poly.pdbx_seq_one_letter_code
_entity_poly.pdbx_strand_id
1 'polypeptide(L)'
;GIVLDQLPEGGVEVKPGRTVYITINSFRQKMVPVPYVAGRSLRQAKNMLEIAGLEIAELVYRADMATNYVLEEYCEGKPVTPTTRMEAEMGSGVTLYVGVEEGYGTTIVPRLVGLPLAQAKGRLWELGLNVGRVDFDEGVNLLNLKDTRVYIQTPGAERSAALGSKVDLRLTLDEKKLARYRAEAEKQAAVAAEERRAEEQQRADSLARTVLEEASAEPAEERPANNNEGFFD
;
A
#
# COMPACT_ATOMS: atom_id res chain seq x y z
N GLY A 1 4.31 -0.61 -31.86
CA GLY A 1 5.60 -0.47 -32.41
C GLY A 1 6.19 0.91 -32.37
N ILE A 2 6.52 1.40 -31.17
CA ILE A 2 7.33 2.61 -31.03
C ILE A 2 8.79 2.17 -31.06
N VAL A 3 9.63 2.85 -31.86
CA VAL A 3 11.08 2.63 -31.88
C VAL A 3 11.63 3.18 -30.56
N LEU A 4 12.24 2.31 -29.76
CA LEU A 4 12.81 2.62 -28.45
C LEU A 4 14.28 3.00 -28.56
N ASP A 5 14.98 2.36 -29.50
CA ASP A 5 16.42 2.51 -29.70
C ASP A 5 16.81 2.15 -31.12
N GLN A 6 17.93 2.67 -31.59
CA GLN A 6 18.52 2.29 -32.88
C GLN A 6 20.04 2.27 -32.84
N LEU A 7 20.63 1.37 -33.61
CA LEU A 7 22.08 1.29 -33.79
C LEU A 7 22.42 1.21 -35.27
N PRO A 8 23.20 2.11 -35.86
CA PRO A 8 23.79 3.33 -35.26
C PRO A 8 22.76 4.37 -34.80
N GLU A 9 23.19 5.25 -33.89
CA GLU A 9 22.34 6.33 -33.37
C GLU A 9 21.85 7.26 -34.50
N GLY A 10 20.69 7.92 -34.27
CA GLY A 10 20.13 8.87 -35.21
C GLY A 10 21.06 10.04 -35.49
N GLY A 11 21.19 10.43 -36.80
CA GLY A 11 22.06 11.52 -37.22
C GLY A 11 23.52 11.14 -37.46
N VAL A 12 23.93 9.90 -37.21
CA VAL A 12 25.28 9.42 -37.52
C VAL A 12 25.37 9.08 -39.01
N GLU A 13 26.41 9.63 -39.72
CA GLU A 13 26.69 9.26 -41.09
C GLU A 13 27.23 7.83 -41.18
N VAL A 14 26.63 7.04 -42.05
CA VAL A 14 26.98 5.63 -42.26
C VAL A 14 27.25 5.33 -43.72
N LYS A 15 28.04 4.28 -43.98
CA LYS A 15 28.31 3.84 -45.34
C LYS A 15 27.01 3.29 -46.00
N PRO A 16 26.82 3.53 -47.32
CA PRO A 16 25.69 2.91 -48.03
C PRO A 16 25.64 1.40 -47.85
N GLY A 17 24.45 0.85 -47.62
CA GLY A 17 24.23 -0.58 -47.37
C GLY A 17 24.45 -1.02 -45.93
N ARG A 18 24.76 -0.13 -44.97
CA ARG A 18 24.87 -0.46 -43.56
C ARG A 18 23.52 -0.90 -42.99
N THR A 19 23.50 -2.01 -42.30
CA THR A 19 22.31 -2.47 -41.55
C THR A 19 22.08 -1.58 -40.33
N VAL A 20 20.87 -1.07 -40.19
CA VAL A 20 20.39 -0.36 -38.99
C VAL A 20 19.55 -1.32 -38.16
N TYR A 21 19.93 -1.51 -36.91
CA TYR A 21 19.14 -2.28 -35.95
C TYR A 21 18.22 -1.35 -35.20
N ILE A 22 16.92 -1.69 -35.17
CA ILE A 22 15.92 -0.93 -34.42
C ILE A 22 15.30 -1.81 -33.35
N THR A 23 15.21 -1.29 -32.13
CA THR A 23 14.49 -1.90 -31.02
C THR A 23 13.11 -1.27 -30.94
N ILE A 24 12.08 -2.09 -31.05
CA ILE A 24 10.68 -1.62 -30.94
C ILE A 24 10.02 -2.27 -29.74
N ASN A 25 9.06 -1.58 -29.11
CA ASN A 25 8.22 -2.22 -28.10
C ASN A 25 7.32 -3.30 -28.73
N SER A 26 7.01 -4.35 -27.97
CA SER A 26 6.14 -5.42 -28.44
C SER A 26 4.74 -4.90 -28.76
N PHE A 27 4.14 -5.38 -29.85
CA PHE A 27 2.74 -5.13 -30.18
C PHE A 27 1.76 -5.98 -29.35
N ARG A 28 2.24 -7.06 -28.79
CA ARG A 28 1.44 -7.97 -27.94
C ARG A 28 2.02 -7.95 -26.56
N GLN A 29 1.18 -7.66 -25.58
CA GLN A 29 1.54 -7.83 -24.18
C GLN A 29 1.55 -9.33 -23.87
N LYS A 30 2.45 -9.72 -22.97
CA LYS A 30 2.53 -11.09 -22.52
C LYS A 30 1.34 -11.41 -21.64
N MET A 31 0.56 -12.43 -22.01
CA MET A 31 -0.50 -12.96 -21.14
C MET A 31 0.10 -13.81 -20.02
N VAL A 32 -0.40 -13.65 -18.82
CA VAL A 32 0.01 -14.38 -17.62
C VAL A 32 -1.22 -14.93 -16.89
N PRO A 33 -1.13 -16.10 -16.26
CA PRO A 33 -2.23 -16.65 -15.50
C PRO A 33 -2.49 -15.80 -14.24
N VAL A 34 -3.76 -15.55 -13.95
CA VAL A 34 -4.18 -14.86 -12.72
C VAL A 34 -4.26 -15.90 -11.60
N PRO A 35 -3.40 -15.78 -10.55
CA PRO A 35 -3.42 -16.72 -9.44
C PRO A 35 -4.65 -16.47 -8.56
N TYR A 36 -5.27 -17.53 -8.04
CA TYR A 36 -6.34 -17.41 -7.05
C TYR A 36 -5.76 -17.09 -5.67
N VAL A 37 -6.12 -15.94 -5.11
CA VAL A 37 -5.55 -15.43 -3.84
C VAL A 37 -6.59 -15.21 -2.74
N ALA A 38 -7.88 -15.42 -2.99
CA ALA A 38 -8.89 -15.36 -1.94
C ALA A 38 -8.62 -16.43 -0.85
N GLY A 39 -8.85 -16.08 0.41
CA GLY A 39 -8.49 -16.88 1.58
C GLY A 39 -7.01 -16.78 2.00
N ARG A 40 -6.19 -15.98 1.30
CA ARG A 40 -4.79 -15.70 1.66
C ARG A 40 -4.68 -14.38 2.42
N SER A 41 -3.61 -14.23 3.21
CA SER A 41 -3.31 -12.92 3.78
C SER A 41 -2.96 -11.93 2.67
N LEU A 42 -3.23 -10.63 2.89
CA LEU A 42 -2.92 -9.59 1.90
C LEU A 42 -1.45 -9.62 1.46
N ARG A 43 -0.51 -9.89 2.37
CA ARG A 43 0.91 -10.03 2.05
C ARG A 43 1.18 -11.21 1.10
N GLN A 44 0.56 -12.36 1.34
CA GLN A 44 0.72 -13.52 0.46
C GLN A 44 0.09 -13.25 -0.90
N ALA A 45 -1.11 -12.67 -0.93
CA ALA A 45 -1.81 -12.29 -2.17
C ALA A 45 -0.95 -11.34 -3.01
N LYS A 46 -0.42 -10.27 -2.42
CA LYS A 46 0.49 -9.34 -3.08
C LYS A 46 1.68 -10.07 -3.71
N ASN A 47 2.38 -10.91 -2.94
CA ASN A 47 3.56 -11.62 -3.45
C ASN A 47 3.20 -12.57 -4.60
N MET A 48 2.06 -13.26 -4.53
CA MET A 48 1.60 -14.15 -5.60
C MET A 48 1.29 -13.39 -6.88
N LEU A 49 0.64 -12.23 -6.78
CA LEU A 49 0.34 -11.36 -7.92
C LEU A 49 1.62 -10.79 -8.54
N GLU A 50 2.54 -10.29 -7.73
CA GLU A 50 3.84 -9.76 -8.20
C GLU A 50 4.68 -10.85 -8.92
N ILE A 51 4.73 -12.07 -8.38
CA ILE A 51 5.42 -13.21 -9.03
C ILE A 51 4.76 -13.57 -10.36
N ALA A 52 3.44 -13.48 -10.45
CA ALA A 52 2.71 -13.69 -11.71
C ALA A 52 2.89 -12.55 -12.72
N GLY A 53 3.47 -11.42 -12.30
CA GLY A 53 3.64 -10.23 -13.13
C GLY A 53 2.39 -9.35 -13.19
N LEU A 54 1.52 -9.45 -12.19
CA LEU A 54 0.30 -8.64 -12.03
C LEU A 54 0.50 -7.61 -10.93
N GLU A 55 -0.32 -6.57 -10.95
CA GLU A 55 -0.33 -5.53 -9.92
C GLU A 55 -1.65 -5.54 -9.14
N ILE A 56 -1.67 -4.90 -7.96
CA ILE A 56 -2.92 -4.60 -7.27
C ILE A 56 -3.48 -3.32 -7.87
N ALA A 57 -4.70 -3.37 -8.41
CA ALA A 57 -5.42 -2.20 -8.90
C ALA A 57 -5.99 -1.39 -7.74
N GLU A 58 -6.70 -2.08 -6.85
CA GLU A 58 -7.36 -1.46 -5.71
C GLU A 58 -7.54 -2.46 -4.56
N LEU A 59 -7.35 -1.97 -3.34
CA LEU A 59 -7.71 -2.65 -2.10
C LEU A 59 -9.02 -2.04 -1.60
N VAL A 60 -10.05 -2.86 -1.46
CA VAL A 60 -11.37 -2.47 -0.95
C VAL A 60 -11.58 -3.17 0.38
N TYR A 61 -11.70 -2.40 1.46
CA TYR A 61 -11.88 -2.98 2.79
C TYR A 61 -13.35 -3.15 3.13
N ARG A 62 -13.69 -4.31 3.71
CA ARG A 62 -15.02 -4.65 4.20
C ARG A 62 -14.94 -5.13 5.65
N ALA A 63 -15.95 -4.80 6.46
CA ALA A 63 -16.05 -5.31 7.82
C ALA A 63 -16.15 -6.85 7.79
N ASP A 64 -15.17 -7.52 8.42
CA ASP A 64 -15.09 -8.97 8.50
C ASP A 64 -14.16 -9.36 9.68
N MET A 65 -14.43 -10.51 10.29
CA MET A 65 -13.60 -11.06 11.38
C MET A 65 -12.21 -11.50 10.86
N ALA A 66 -12.08 -11.80 9.57
CA ALA A 66 -10.83 -12.20 8.92
C ALA A 66 -9.97 -10.98 8.55
N THR A 67 -9.46 -10.26 9.54
CA THR A 67 -8.62 -9.05 9.33
C THR A 67 -7.37 -9.36 8.51
N ASN A 68 -7.11 -8.52 7.49
CA ASN A 68 -5.99 -8.64 6.55
C ASN A 68 -5.99 -9.91 5.67
N TYR A 69 -7.14 -10.57 5.52
CA TYR A 69 -7.31 -11.65 4.56
C TYR A 69 -8.11 -11.18 3.35
N VAL A 70 -7.75 -11.71 2.18
CA VAL A 70 -8.48 -11.46 0.92
C VAL A 70 -9.77 -12.28 0.95
N LEU A 71 -10.90 -11.59 0.86
CA LEU A 71 -12.23 -12.21 0.84
C LEU A 71 -12.63 -12.59 -0.59
N GLU A 72 -12.40 -11.66 -1.52
CA GLU A 72 -12.75 -11.80 -2.93
C GLU A 72 -11.69 -11.11 -3.79
N GLU A 73 -11.56 -11.56 -5.04
CA GLU A 73 -10.68 -10.95 -6.02
C GLU A 73 -11.35 -10.81 -7.38
N TYR A 74 -11.03 -9.72 -8.07
CA TYR A 74 -11.56 -9.40 -9.40
C TYR A 74 -10.43 -8.96 -10.32
N CYS A 75 -10.38 -9.54 -11.51
CA CYS A 75 -9.50 -9.12 -12.58
C CYS A 75 -10.33 -8.65 -13.76
N GLU A 76 -10.07 -7.45 -14.28
CA GLU A 76 -10.84 -6.82 -15.36
C GLU A 76 -12.37 -6.80 -15.09
N GLY A 77 -12.76 -6.59 -13.84
CA GLY A 77 -14.17 -6.57 -13.41
C GLY A 77 -14.85 -7.95 -13.34
N LYS A 78 -14.12 -9.04 -13.58
CA LYS A 78 -14.64 -10.41 -13.48
C LYS A 78 -14.14 -11.08 -12.20
N PRO A 79 -14.96 -11.83 -11.47
CA PRO A 79 -14.52 -12.55 -10.28
C PRO A 79 -13.57 -13.68 -10.67
N VAL A 80 -12.48 -13.80 -9.94
CA VAL A 80 -11.55 -14.92 -10.05
C VAL A 80 -11.97 -16.00 -9.05
N THR A 81 -12.11 -17.23 -9.51
CA THR A 81 -12.52 -18.38 -8.69
C THR A 81 -11.50 -19.51 -8.82
N PRO A 82 -11.46 -20.49 -7.89
CA PRO A 82 -10.52 -21.61 -7.97
C PRO A 82 -10.63 -22.42 -9.26
N THR A 83 -11.80 -22.40 -9.89
CA THR A 83 -12.08 -23.15 -11.13
C THR A 83 -11.85 -22.33 -12.39
N THR A 84 -11.76 -21.00 -12.25
CA THR A 84 -11.58 -20.10 -13.38
C THR A 84 -10.12 -20.06 -13.80
N ARG A 85 -9.80 -20.54 -14.99
CA ARG A 85 -8.48 -20.33 -15.61
C ARG A 85 -8.52 -19.00 -16.36
N MET A 86 -8.20 -17.92 -15.64
CA MET A 86 -8.15 -16.57 -16.20
C MET A 86 -6.71 -16.21 -16.56
N GLU A 87 -6.55 -15.56 -17.70
CA GLU A 87 -5.29 -14.93 -18.11
C GLU A 87 -5.53 -13.44 -18.28
N ALA A 88 -4.54 -12.65 -17.91
CA ALA A 88 -4.54 -11.20 -18.05
C ALA A 88 -3.21 -10.73 -18.64
N GLU A 89 -3.18 -9.53 -19.19
CA GLU A 89 -1.94 -8.94 -19.66
C GLU A 89 -0.97 -8.69 -18.50
N MET A 90 0.32 -8.96 -18.70
CA MET A 90 1.36 -8.65 -17.70
C MET A 90 1.28 -7.16 -17.31
N GLY A 91 1.24 -6.90 -16.00
CA GLY A 91 1.04 -5.56 -15.45
C GLY A 91 -0.42 -5.17 -15.24
N SER A 92 -1.39 -6.03 -15.61
CA SER A 92 -2.81 -5.79 -15.30
C SER A 92 -3.05 -5.74 -13.80
N GLY A 93 -4.01 -4.92 -13.40
CA GLY A 93 -4.38 -4.76 -12.00
C GLY A 93 -5.49 -5.70 -11.55
N VAL A 94 -5.33 -6.26 -10.35
CA VAL A 94 -6.33 -7.08 -9.68
C VAL A 94 -6.91 -6.30 -8.49
N THR A 95 -8.22 -6.21 -8.39
CA THR A 95 -8.93 -5.62 -7.25
C THR A 95 -9.12 -6.68 -6.18
N LEU A 96 -8.70 -6.37 -4.95
CA LEU A 96 -8.82 -7.26 -3.80
C LEU A 96 -9.78 -6.69 -2.77
N TYR A 97 -10.76 -7.48 -2.36
CA TYR A 97 -11.60 -7.19 -1.20
C TYR A 97 -10.95 -7.81 0.03
N VAL A 98 -10.65 -6.99 1.03
CA VAL A 98 -9.88 -7.39 2.21
C VAL A 98 -10.71 -7.19 3.46
N GLY A 99 -10.72 -8.17 4.35
CA GLY A 99 -11.39 -8.09 5.63
C GLY A 99 -10.69 -7.13 6.59
N VAL A 100 -11.48 -6.40 7.37
CA VAL A 100 -11.01 -5.57 8.49
C VAL A 100 -12.02 -5.65 9.62
N GLU A 101 -11.53 -5.90 10.83
CA GLU A 101 -12.35 -5.86 12.03
C GLU A 101 -12.75 -4.41 12.36
N GLU A 102 -13.94 -4.23 12.88
CA GLU A 102 -14.47 -2.92 13.26
C GLU A 102 -13.55 -2.25 14.30
N GLY A 103 -13.17 -0.99 14.05
CA GLY A 103 -12.22 -0.23 14.89
C GLY A 103 -10.75 -0.30 14.45
N TYR A 104 -10.36 -1.22 13.55
CA TYR A 104 -8.98 -1.35 13.04
C TYR A 104 -8.79 -0.80 11.62
N GLY A 105 -9.61 0.12 11.21
CA GLY A 105 -9.65 0.66 9.85
C GLY A 105 -8.58 1.71 9.51
N THR A 106 -7.51 1.88 10.29
CA THR A 106 -6.46 2.88 10.04
C THR A 106 -5.07 2.29 9.97
N THR A 107 -4.19 2.95 9.23
CA THR A 107 -2.78 2.60 9.06
C THR A 107 -1.92 3.86 8.99
N ILE A 108 -0.61 3.71 8.99
CA ILE A 108 0.34 4.81 8.91
C ILE A 108 0.91 4.90 7.50
N VAL A 109 0.90 6.08 6.92
CA VAL A 109 1.48 6.33 5.60
C VAL A 109 3.00 6.16 5.65
N PRO A 110 3.58 5.26 4.83
CA PRO A 110 5.01 4.99 4.85
C PRO A 110 5.83 6.12 4.21
N ARG A 111 7.12 6.11 4.47
CA ARG A 111 8.08 6.99 3.80
C ARG A 111 8.39 6.44 2.41
N LEU A 112 8.00 7.14 1.37
CA LEU A 112 8.16 6.73 -0.03
C LEU A 112 9.18 7.58 -0.80
N VAL A 113 9.49 8.76 -0.29
CA VAL A 113 10.45 9.68 -0.94
C VAL A 113 11.82 9.02 -1.09
N GLY A 114 12.34 9.01 -2.32
CA GLY A 114 13.57 8.35 -2.71
C GLY A 114 13.41 6.93 -3.27
N LEU A 115 12.23 6.32 -3.14
CA LEU A 115 11.98 4.99 -3.69
C LEU A 115 11.63 5.03 -5.18
N PRO A 116 12.00 4.01 -5.97
CA PRO A 116 11.45 3.81 -7.31
C PRO A 116 9.97 3.46 -7.23
N LEU A 117 9.22 3.73 -8.31
CA LEU A 117 7.76 3.55 -8.35
C LEU A 117 7.31 2.15 -7.90
N ALA A 118 7.95 1.09 -8.41
CA ALA A 118 7.57 -0.29 -8.06
C ALA A 118 7.69 -0.57 -6.55
N GLN A 119 8.76 -0.08 -5.92
CA GLN A 119 8.94 -0.25 -4.47
C GLN A 119 7.94 0.60 -3.68
N ALA A 120 7.65 1.82 -4.14
CA ALA A 120 6.66 2.68 -3.50
C ALA A 120 5.26 2.05 -3.53
N LYS A 121 4.82 1.51 -4.68
CA LYS A 121 3.58 0.74 -4.82
C LYS A 121 3.53 -0.45 -3.84
N GLY A 122 4.58 -1.28 -3.84
CA GLY A 122 4.66 -2.44 -2.96
C GLY A 122 4.55 -2.08 -1.47
N ARG A 123 5.18 -0.96 -1.05
CA ARG A 123 5.08 -0.45 0.33
C ARG A 123 3.67 0.01 0.70
N LEU A 124 2.98 0.69 -0.22
CA LEU A 124 1.59 1.11 0.01
C LEU A 124 0.69 -0.11 0.20
N TRP A 125 0.75 -1.08 -0.70
CA TRP A 125 -0.07 -2.29 -0.61
C TRP A 125 0.21 -3.12 0.64
N GLU A 126 1.47 -3.21 1.09
CA GLU A 126 1.83 -3.89 2.35
C GLU A 126 1.14 -3.30 3.58
N LEU A 127 0.86 -2.00 3.55
CA LEU A 127 0.22 -1.27 4.63
C LEU A 127 -1.28 -1.00 4.37
N GLY A 128 -1.84 -1.66 3.37
CA GLY A 128 -3.25 -1.56 3.06
C GLY A 128 -3.69 -0.24 2.45
N LEU A 129 -2.77 0.48 1.82
CA LEU A 129 -3.04 1.73 1.13
C LEU A 129 -3.07 1.53 -0.39
N ASN A 130 -3.84 2.34 -1.07
CA ASN A 130 -3.92 2.37 -2.52
C ASN A 130 -2.98 3.40 -3.14
N VAL A 131 -2.53 3.11 -4.35
CA VAL A 131 -1.82 4.08 -5.18
C VAL A 131 -2.84 5.03 -5.78
N GLY A 132 -2.67 6.33 -5.55
CA GLY A 132 -3.47 7.38 -6.14
C GLY A 132 -2.94 7.81 -7.51
N ARG A 133 -2.96 9.12 -7.76
CA ARG A 133 -2.41 9.66 -8.99
C ARG A 133 -0.87 9.56 -8.98
N VAL A 134 -0.33 9.17 -10.13
CA VAL A 134 1.12 9.08 -10.36
C VAL A 134 1.48 10.09 -11.44
N ASP A 135 2.16 11.15 -11.04
CA ASP A 135 2.61 12.21 -11.94
C ASP A 135 4.12 12.12 -12.15
N PHE A 136 4.57 12.38 -13.35
CA PHE A 136 5.99 12.40 -13.72
C PHE A 136 6.40 13.81 -14.15
N ASP A 137 7.63 14.18 -13.79
CA ASP A 137 8.24 15.42 -14.29
C ASP A 137 8.54 15.31 -15.80
N GLU A 138 8.80 16.45 -16.43
CA GLU A 138 9.21 16.52 -17.84
C GLU A 138 10.49 15.69 -18.09
N GLY A 139 10.57 15.09 -19.29
CA GLY A 139 11.71 14.26 -19.70
C GLY A 139 11.61 12.79 -19.27
N VAL A 140 10.61 12.40 -18.48
CA VAL A 140 10.34 10.99 -18.16
C VAL A 140 9.64 10.33 -19.36
N ASN A 141 10.16 9.17 -19.76
CA ASN A 141 9.61 8.34 -20.82
C ASN A 141 9.71 6.85 -20.46
N LEU A 142 9.26 5.96 -21.33
CA LEU A 142 9.25 4.53 -21.09
C LEU A 142 10.65 3.92 -20.83
N LEU A 143 11.71 4.52 -21.38
CA LEU A 143 13.08 3.99 -21.26
C LEU A 143 13.69 4.29 -19.89
N ASN A 144 13.40 5.48 -19.34
CA ASN A 144 13.99 5.96 -18.09
C ASN A 144 13.03 5.89 -16.89
N LEU A 145 11.81 5.37 -17.08
CA LEU A 145 10.79 5.25 -16.05
C LEU A 145 11.29 4.54 -14.78
N LYS A 146 12.08 3.48 -14.94
CA LYS A 146 12.66 2.70 -13.83
C LYS A 146 13.67 3.50 -12.98
N ASP A 147 14.25 4.54 -13.55
CA ASP A 147 15.25 5.36 -12.89
C ASP A 147 14.63 6.52 -12.11
N THR A 148 13.32 6.75 -12.30
CA THR A 148 12.58 7.77 -11.55
C THR A 148 12.50 7.44 -10.06
N ARG A 149 12.44 8.50 -9.25
CA ARG A 149 12.28 8.40 -7.79
C ARG A 149 11.14 9.29 -7.33
N VAL A 150 10.41 8.80 -6.34
CA VAL A 150 9.37 9.58 -5.67
C VAL A 150 10.03 10.76 -4.96
N TYR A 151 9.59 11.98 -5.22
CA TYR A 151 10.06 13.17 -4.53
C TYR A 151 8.96 13.88 -3.72
N ILE A 152 7.68 13.65 -4.06
CA ILE A 152 6.53 14.10 -3.28
C ILE A 152 5.55 12.92 -3.14
N GLN A 153 4.98 12.79 -1.96
CA GLN A 153 3.84 11.92 -1.68
C GLN A 153 2.75 12.71 -0.93
N THR A 154 1.49 12.39 -1.19
CA THR A 154 0.34 13.02 -0.52
C THR A 154 -0.72 11.95 -0.21
N PRO A 155 -1.06 11.69 1.06
CA PRO A 155 -0.58 12.33 2.28
C PRO A 155 0.91 12.12 2.57
N GLY A 156 1.49 13.01 3.39
CA GLY A 156 2.87 12.91 3.86
C GLY A 156 3.11 11.66 4.73
N ALA A 157 4.38 11.26 4.88
CA ALA A 157 4.76 10.12 5.71
C ALA A 157 4.40 10.32 7.19
N GLU A 158 4.24 9.21 7.93
CA GLU A 158 3.92 9.12 9.36
C GLU A 158 2.53 9.65 9.75
N ARG A 159 1.71 10.08 8.80
CA ARG A 159 0.32 10.45 9.06
C ARG A 159 -0.57 9.22 9.12
N SER A 160 -1.60 9.27 9.98
CA SER A 160 -2.64 8.25 10.01
C SER A 160 -3.54 8.39 8.77
N ALA A 161 -3.90 7.27 8.18
CA ALA A 161 -4.79 7.20 7.02
C ALA A 161 -5.73 5.99 7.15
N ALA A 162 -6.94 6.10 6.62
CA ALA A 162 -7.84 4.97 6.57
C ALA A 162 -7.29 3.89 5.62
N LEU A 163 -7.50 2.61 5.96
CA LEU A 163 -7.20 1.49 5.07
C LEU A 163 -7.96 1.67 3.74
N GLY A 164 -7.30 1.36 2.63
CA GLY A 164 -7.86 1.58 1.29
C GLY A 164 -7.75 3.01 0.78
N SER A 165 -7.30 3.99 1.58
CA SER A 165 -7.11 5.36 1.09
C SER A 165 -5.97 5.46 0.08
N LYS A 166 -6.06 6.46 -0.80
CA LYS A 166 -5.13 6.66 -1.90
C LYS A 166 -3.99 7.59 -1.51
N VAL A 167 -2.79 7.25 -1.96
CA VAL A 167 -1.59 8.09 -1.81
C VAL A 167 -1.09 8.49 -3.19
N ASP A 168 -1.10 9.79 -3.47
CA ASP A 168 -0.61 10.36 -4.72
C ASP A 168 0.92 10.46 -4.70
N LEU A 169 1.55 10.21 -5.83
CA LEU A 169 3.00 10.16 -5.98
C LEU A 169 3.44 11.06 -7.13
N ARG A 170 4.53 11.81 -6.91
CA ARG A 170 5.21 12.55 -7.99
C ARG A 170 6.65 12.08 -8.09
N LEU A 171 7.08 11.79 -9.31
CA LEU A 171 8.38 11.19 -9.60
C LEU A 171 9.24 12.10 -10.48
N THR A 172 10.54 12.05 -10.23
CA THR A 172 11.53 12.85 -10.96
C THR A 172 12.78 12.02 -11.27
N LEU A 173 13.55 12.49 -12.28
CA LEU A 173 14.90 12.04 -12.57
C LEU A 173 15.97 13.00 -12.00
N ASP A 174 15.56 14.20 -11.52
CA ASP A 174 16.46 15.22 -11.02
C ASP A 174 16.91 14.91 -9.58
N GLU A 175 18.15 14.49 -9.43
CA GLU A 175 18.75 14.17 -8.12
C GLU A 175 18.84 15.38 -7.17
N LYS A 176 19.05 16.61 -7.70
CA LYS A 176 19.11 17.82 -6.87
C LYS A 176 17.73 18.15 -6.30
N LYS A 177 16.72 18.04 -7.13
CA LYS A 177 15.32 18.18 -6.72
C LYS A 177 14.97 17.13 -5.68
N LEU A 178 15.30 15.87 -5.92
CA LEU A 178 15.10 14.76 -4.99
C LEU A 178 15.75 15.00 -3.62
N ALA A 179 17.02 15.41 -3.60
CA ALA A 179 17.75 15.66 -2.34
C ALA A 179 17.06 16.77 -1.50
N ARG A 180 16.62 17.85 -2.14
CA ARG A 180 15.92 18.95 -1.46
C ARG A 180 14.60 18.49 -0.84
N TYR A 181 13.77 17.80 -1.62
CA TYR A 181 12.47 17.33 -1.14
C TYR A 181 12.60 16.20 -0.10
N ARG A 182 13.65 15.38 -0.19
CA ARG A 182 13.93 14.35 0.81
C ARG A 182 14.19 14.95 2.19
N ALA A 183 15.05 15.98 2.26
CA ALA A 183 15.34 16.66 3.53
C ALA A 183 14.10 17.33 4.13
N GLU A 184 13.22 17.89 3.28
CA GLU A 184 11.96 18.47 3.72
C GLU A 184 10.97 17.40 4.20
N ALA A 185 10.82 16.32 3.45
CA ALA A 185 9.94 15.20 3.81
C ALA A 185 10.38 14.52 5.13
N GLU A 186 11.67 14.42 5.39
CA GLU A 186 12.20 13.90 6.66
C GLU A 186 11.81 14.78 7.85
N LYS A 187 11.89 16.11 7.70
CA LYS A 187 11.45 17.04 8.74
C LYS A 187 9.94 16.95 8.99
N GLN A 188 9.15 16.94 7.92
CA GLN A 188 7.69 16.83 8.03
C GLN A 188 7.27 15.49 8.65
N ALA A 189 7.94 14.39 8.30
CA ALA A 189 7.69 13.08 8.88
C ALA A 189 8.04 13.03 10.38
N ALA A 190 9.12 13.69 10.79
CA ALA A 190 9.51 13.75 12.20
C ALA A 190 8.45 14.50 13.03
N VAL A 191 7.95 15.64 12.54
CA VAL A 191 6.87 16.40 13.20
C VAL A 191 5.59 15.58 13.27
N ALA A 192 5.18 14.95 12.15
CA ALA A 192 3.97 14.13 12.12
C ALA A 192 4.05 12.90 13.05
N ALA A 193 5.23 12.31 13.19
CA ALA A 193 5.45 11.19 14.11
C ALA A 193 5.37 11.63 15.57
N GLU A 194 5.84 12.83 15.89
CA GLU A 194 5.74 13.40 17.24
C GLU A 194 4.30 13.74 17.58
N GLU A 195 3.58 14.41 16.67
CA GLU A 195 2.14 14.73 16.82
C GLU A 195 1.33 13.45 17.07
N ARG A 196 1.56 12.41 16.26
CA ARG A 196 0.86 11.13 16.43
C ARG A 196 1.14 10.46 17.77
N ARG A 197 2.39 10.47 18.23
CA ARG A 197 2.75 9.93 19.56
C ARG A 197 2.07 10.68 20.69
N ALA A 198 1.97 12.00 20.57
CA ALA A 198 1.28 12.83 21.54
C ALA A 198 -0.23 12.52 21.57
N GLU A 199 -0.86 12.33 20.42
CA GLU A 199 -2.26 11.92 20.31
C GLU A 199 -2.51 10.51 20.89
N GLU A 200 -1.63 9.55 20.60
CA GLU A 200 -1.70 8.20 21.13
C GLU A 200 -1.59 8.22 22.66
N GLN A 201 -0.67 9.01 23.21
CA GLN A 201 -0.51 9.18 24.64
C GLN A 201 -1.75 9.80 25.30
N GLN A 202 -2.30 10.86 24.70
CA GLN A 202 -3.53 11.48 25.21
C GLN A 202 -4.71 10.51 25.21
N ARG A 203 -4.86 9.70 24.17
CA ARG A 203 -5.90 8.66 24.11
C ARG A 203 -5.70 7.59 25.19
N ALA A 204 -4.46 7.15 25.40
CA ALA A 204 -4.12 6.17 26.43
C ALA A 204 -4.42 6.71 27.83
N ASP A 205 -4.04 7.97 28.12
CA ASP A 205 -4.31 8.63 29.38
C ASP A 205 -5.82 8.85 29.63
N SER A 206 -6.57 9.19 28.57
CA SER A 206 -8.03 9.32 28.65
C SER A 206 -8.69 7.99 28.96
N LEU A 207 -8.31 6.90 28.27
CA LEU A 207 -8.82 5.57 28.51
C LEU A 207 -8.49 5.09 29.95
N ALA A 208 -7.27 5.32 30.41
CA ALA A 208 -6.87 4.98 31.77
C ALA A 208 -7.71 5.71 32.84
N ARG A 209 -8.07 6.99 32.61
CA ARG A 209 -8.97 7.73 33.50
C ARG A 209 -10.38 7.14 33.51
N THR A 210 -10.92 6.83 32.34
CA THR A 210 -12.27 6.23 32.23
C THR A 210 -12.34 4.88 32.96
N VAL A 211 -11.33 4.01 32.79
CA VAL A 211 -11.26 2.72 33.47
C VAL A 211 -11.15 2.90 34.99
N LEU A 212 -10.37 3.88 35.48
CA LEU A 212 -10.27 4.18 36.91
C LEU A 212 -11.58 4.74 37.49
N GLU A 213 -12.29 5.55 36.76
CA GLU A 213 -13.61 6.09 37.16
C GLU A 213 -14.66 4.98 37.22
N GLU A 214 -14.70 4.07 36.24
CA GLU A 214 -15.59 2.91 36.24
C GLU A 214 -15.28 1.95 37.39
N ALA A 215 -13.98 1.64 37.62
CA ALA A 215 -13.57 0.79 38.74
C ALA A 215 -13.87 1.39 40.12
N SER A 216 -13.90 2.73 40.22
CA SER A 216 -14.26 3.43 41.47
C SER A 216 -15.77 3.56 41.68
N ALA A 217 -16.57 3.35 40.64
CA ALA A 217 -18.03 3.46 40.65
C ALA A 217 -18.75 2.12 40.97
N GLU A 218 -18.04 0.97 40.97
CA GLU A 218 -18.64 -0.29 41.42
C GLU A 218 -18.95 -0.22 42.92
N PRO A 219 -20.21 -0.37 43.35
CA PRO A 219 -20.57 -0.40 44.75
C PRO A 219 -20.00 -1.69 45.38
N ALA A 220 -19.35 -1.51 46.52
CA ALA A 220 -18.88 -2.64 47.34
C ALA A 220 -20.04 -3.60 47.59
N GLU A 221 -20.01 -4.82 47.00
CA GLU A 221 -20.95 -5.86 47.32
C GLU A 221 -20.88 -6.13 48.84
N GLU A 222 -22.01 -5.89 49.52
CA GLU A 222 -22.22 -6.24 50.91
C GLU A 222 -21.91 -7.75 51.09
N ARG A 223 -20.82 -8.01 51.82
CA ARG A 223 -20.55 -9.37 52.28
C ARG A 223 -21.71 -9.78 53.19
N PRO A 224 -22.41 -10.91 52.95
CA PRO A 224 -23.49 -11.35 53.82
C PRO A 224 -22.88 -11.60 55.22
N ALA A 225 -23.46 -10.97 56.23
CA ALA A 225 -23.14 -11.15 57.63
C ALA A 225 -23.31 -12.64 58.00
N ASN A 226 -22.23 -13.26 58.40
CA ASN A 226 -22.19 -14.65 58.89
C ASN A 226 -22.82 -14.66 60.26
N ASN A 227 -24.13 -14.87 60.36
CA ASN A 227 -24.86 -15.18 61.60
C ASN A 227 -24.56 -16.64 61.98
N ASN A 228 -23.49 -16.81 62.72
CA ASN A 228 -23.25 -18.04 63.42
C ASN A 228 -23.78 -17.89 64.84
N GLU A 229 -25.10 -18.01 65.00
CA GLU A 229 -25.71 -18.23 66.31
C GLU A 229 -25.64 -19.71 66.65
N GLY A 230 -24.97 -19.99 67.78
CA GLY A 230 -24.70 -21.29 68.30
C GLY A 230 -25.97 -22.05 68.66
N PHE A 231 -25.90 -23.36 68.52
CA PHE A 231 -26.81 -24.32 69.11
C PHE A 231 -25.99 -25.14 70.14
N PHE A 232 -26.13 -24.76 71.40
CA PHE A 232 -25.95 -25.63 72.52
C PHE A 232 -27.31 -25.89 73.17
N ASP A 233 -27.81 -27.07 73.01
CA ASP A 233 -28.36 -27.98 74.06
C ASP A 233 -28.75 -29.29 73.40
#